data_ef7f083e72bf4298931484e044629c8c
#
_entry.id   ef7f083e72bf4298931484e044629c8c
#
_cell.length_a   1.000
_cell.length_b   1.000
_cell.length_c   1.000
_cell.angle_alpha   90.00
_cell.angle_beta   90.00
_cell.angle_gamma   90.00
#
_symmetry.space_group_name_H-M   'P 1'
#
loop_
_entity.id
_entity.type
_entity.pdbx_description
1 polymer ?
#
loop_
_entity_poly.entity_id
_entity_poly.type
_entity_poly.pdbx_seq_one_letter_code
_entity_poly.pdbx_strand_id
1 'polypeptide(L)'
;FEKENAVQLIEKYFGSIESFDSNHKPESQKFSLKKNILVEHKDNVQLERIYLAWHSDLIFGNDDSSLEVAADILTGSKNSRLYKKLVFDLQIAQDVTAFQYSGKFGGQFMIISTARPGTNLDELKKIILDEVNILASSDVSDKELEKSKNGIKAQFVFAMQNLDTVADYLNHYNYHLNEPN
;
A
#
# COMPACT_ATOMS: atom_id res chain seq x y z
N PHE A 1 -19.25 -24.94 10.26
CA PHE A 1 -18.64 -26.26 9.99
C PHE A 1 -18.21 -26.94 11.29
N GLU A 2 -18.09 -28.25 11.28
CA GLU A 2 -17.60 -29.02 12.42
C GLU A 2 -16.06 -29.06 12.38
N LYS A 3 -15.43 -28.65 13.49
CA LYS A 3 -13.96 -28.55 13.58
C LYS A 3 -13.26 -29.87 13.31
N GLU A 4 -13.82 -30.96 13.87
CA GLU A 4 -13.29 -32.31 13.73
C GLU A 4 -13.26 -32.76 12.27
N ASN A 5 -14.32 -32.48 11.52
CA ASN A 5 -14.39 -32.79 10.09
C ASN A 5 -13.35 -31.99 9.30
N ALA A 6 -13.14 -30.72 9.65
CA ALA A 6 -12.12 -29.88 9.00
C ALA A 6 -10.71 -30.42 9.24
N VAL A 7 -10.39 -30.81 10.49
CA VAL A 7 -9.10 -31.42 10.83
C VAL A 7 -8.87 -32.72 10.06
N GLN A 8 -9.88 -33.62 9.99
CA GLN A 8 -9.77 -34.85 9.21
C GLN A 8 -9.52 -34.61 7.73
N LEU A 9 -10.17 -33.60 7.14
CA LEU A 9 -9.92 -33.24 5.75
C LEU A 9 -8.52 -32.67 5.54
N ILE A 10 -8.04 -31.84 6.46
CA ILE A 10 -6.68 -31.32 6.43
C ILE A 10 -5.68 -32.46 6.51
N GLU A 11 -5.82 -33.36 7.46
CA GLU A 11 -4.93 -34.51 7.59
C GLU A 11 -4.97 -35.42 6.37
N LYS A 12 -6.16 -35.66 5.81
CA LYS A 12 -6.33 -36.50 4.61
C LYS A 12 -5.60 -35.92 3.39
N TYR A 13 -5.67 -34.62 3.17
CA TYR A 13 -5.12 -33.99 1.95
C TYR A 13 -3.72 -33.44 2.13
N PHE A 14 -3.31 -33.06 3.33
CA PHE A 14 -2.05 -32.41 3.60
C PHE A 14 -1.13 -33.18 4.58
N GLY A 15 -1.67 -34.15 5.32
CA GLY A 15 -0.91 -34.87 6.35
C GLY A 15 0.23 -35.73 5.81
N SER A 16 0.22 -36.07 4.51
CA SER A 16 1.32 -36.78 3.85
C SER A 16 2.46 -35.89 3.41
N ILE A 17 2.32 -34.57 3.53
CA ILE A 17 3.37 -33.62 3.17
C ILE A 17 4.43 -33.64 4.26
N GLU A 18 5.63 -34.10 3.90
CA GLU A 18 6.75 -34.13 4.84
C GLU A 18 7.14 -32.71 5.27
N SER A 19 7.43 -32.56 6.57
CA SER A 19 7.96 -31.32 7.09
C SER A 19 9.32 -31.03 6.47
N PHE A 20 9.43 -29.90 5.80
CA PHE A 20 10.67 -29.44 5.19
C PHE A 20 11.32 -28.40 6.08
N ASP A 21 12.45 -28.75 6.69
CA ASP A 21 13.24 -27.80 7.47
C ASP A 21 14.15 -27.01 6.49
N SER A 22 13.63 -25.90 6.02
CA SER A 22 14.42 -24.99 5.19
C SER A 22 15.30 -24.11 6.10
N ASN A 23 16.54 -24.51 6.27
CA ASN A 23 17.57 -23.68 6.91
C ASN A 23 17.93 -22.43 6.09
N HIS A 24 17.37 -22.29 4.90
CA HIS A 24 17.58 -21.13 4.04
C HIS A 24 16.59 -20.04 4.39
N LYS A 25 16.97 -19.14 5.28
CA LYS A 25 16.27 -17.86 5.48
C LYS A 25 16.82 -16.88 4.44
N PRO A 26 16.06 -16.55 3.40
CA PRO A 26 16.52 -15.55 2.44
C PRO A 26 16.71 -14.23 3.19
N GLU A 27 17.89 -13.63 3.01
CA GLU A 27 18.19 -12.34 3.62
C GLU A 27 17.56 -11.22 2.81
N SER A 28 16.96 -10.25 3.50
CA SER A 28 16.52 -9.02 2.89
C SER A 28 17.70 -8.26 2.31
N GLN A 29 17.74 -8.08 1.00
CA GLN A 29 18.72 -7.23 0.35
C GLN A 29 18.20 -5.79 0.31
N LYS A 30 18.94 -4.87 0.93
CA LYS A 30 18.63 -3.44 0.77
C LYS A 30 19.03 -2.99 -0.62
N PHE A 31 18.03 -2.76 -1.46
CA PHE A 31 18.23 -2.16 -2.78
C PHE A 31 18.29 -0.64 -2.64
N SER A 32 19.28 -0.03 -3.29
CA SER A 32 19.37 1.43 -3.40
C SER A 32 19.49 1.82 -4.87
N LEU A 33 18.59 2.66 -5.32
CA LEU A 33 18.67 3.24 -6.66
C LEU A 33 19.77 4.31 -6.67
N LYS A 34 20.76 4.15 -7.55
CA LYS A 34 21.82 5.14 -7.74
C LYS A 34 21.35 6.38 -8.50
N LYS A 35 20.25 6.28 -9.23
CA LYS A 35 19.62 7.37 -10.02
C LYS A 35 18.14 7.08 -10.22
N ASN A 36 17.39 8.12 -10.51
CA ASN A 36 16.00 7.98 -10.94
C ASN A 36 15.94 7.22 -12.27
N ILE A 37 14.97 6.32 -12.39
CA ILE A 37 14.70 5.53 -13.58
C ILE A 37 13.37 6.03 -14.15
N LEU A 38 13.37 6.43 -15.42
CA LEU A 38 12.16 6.75 -16.18
C LEU A 38 11.94 5.64 -17.20
N VAL A 39 10.75 5.08 -17.22
CA VAL A 39 10.31 4.10 -18.23
C VAL A 39 9.04 4.63 -18.86
N GLU A 40 9.04 4.76 -20.18
CA GLU A 40 7.86 5.10 -20.96
C GLU A 40 7.38 3.86 -21.70
N HIS A 41 6.11 3.54 -21.55
CA HIS A 41 5.46 2.45 -22.27
C HIS A 41 4.27 2.99 -23.06
N LYS A 42 4.26 2.70 -24.35
CA LYS A 42 3.14 3.07 -25.24
C LYS A 42 2.22 1.87 -25.40
N ASP A 43 0.95 2.10 -25.12
CA ASP A 43 -0.10 1.08 -25.27
C ASP A 43 -1.36 1.72 -25.88
N ASN A 44 -2.29 0.89 -26.33
CA ASN A 44 -3.56 1.34 -26.88
C ASN A 44 -4.56 1.62 -25.73
N VAL A 45 -4.30 2.70 -25.01
CA VAL A 45 -5.11 3.14 -23.86
C VAL A 45 -5.83 4.45 -24.18
N GLN A 46 -7.00 4.64 -23.57
CA GLN A 46 -7.77 5.88 -23.77
C GLN A 46 -7.19 7.08 -22.99
N LEU A 47 -6.56 6.81 -21.84
CA LEU A 47 -6.04 7.82 -20.95
C LEU A 47 -4.62 7.45 -20.52
N GLU A 48 -3.77 8.45 -20.47
CA GLU A 48 -2.41 8.30 -19.99
C GLU A 48 -2.37 8.14 -18.47
N ARG A 49 -1.42 7.35 -17.97
CA ARG A 49 -1.27 7.07 -16.54
C ARG A 49 0.17 7.20 -16.12
N ILE A 50 0.38 7.79 -14.96
CA ILE A 50 1.70 7.89 -14.33
C ILE A 50 1.78 6.99 -13.10
N TYR A 51 2.93 6.35 -12.95
CA TYR A 51 3.30 5.54 -11.79
C TYR A 51 4.57 6.12 -11.20
N LEU A 52 4.50 6.55 -9.96
CA LEU A 52 5.66 7.00 -9.19
C LEU A 52 5.90 5.96 -8.09
N ALA A 53 7.11 5.45 -8.00
CA ALA A 53 7.45 4.41 -7.04
C ALA A 53 8.78 4.70 -6.34
N TRP A 54 8.82 4.47 -5.05
CA TRP A 54 10.00 4.57 -4.20
C TRP A 54 10.18 3.26 -3.44
N HIS A 55 11.42 2.87 -3.21
CA HIS A 55 11.68 1.82 -2.23
C HIS A 55 11.28 2.29 -0.84
N SER A 56 10.61 1.42 -0.12
CA SER A 56 10.13 1.70 1.24
C SER A 56 10.47 0.56 2.19
N ASP A 57 10.04 0.68 3.43
CA ASP A 57 10.30 -0.30 4.47
C ASP A 57 9.56 -1.62 4.23
N LEU A 58 10.08 -2.67 4.83
CA LEU A 58 9.44 -3.98 4.84
C LEU A 58 8.22 -3.97 5.75
N ILE A 59 7.39 -4.99 5.62
CA ILE A 59 6.19 -5.15 6.43
C ILE A 59 6.55 -5.19 7.92
N PHE A 60 5.77 -4.44 8.73
CA PHE A 60 6.02 -4.19 10.15
C PHE A 60 7.40 -3.56 10.45
N GLY A 61 8.05 -2.98 9.45
CA GLY A 61 9.23 -2.15 9.64
C GLY A 61 8.91 -0.81 10.32
N ASN A 62 9.95 -0.07 10.69
CA ASN A 62 9.79 1.14 11.48
C ASN A 62 8.96 2.22 10.77
N ASP A 63 9.07 2.31 9.45
CA ASP A 63 8.42 3.35 8.65
C ASP A 63 7.12 2.85 7.98
N ASP A 64 6.81 1.55 8.04
CA ASP A 64 5.68 0.94 7.34
C ASP A 64 4.35 1.61 7.67
N SER A 65 4.00 1.68 8.95
CA SER A 65 2.75 2.32 9.40
C SER A 65 2.72 3.82 9.11
N SER A 66 3.86 4.51 9.20
CA SER A 66 3.95 5.94 8.93
C SER A 66 3.71 6.25 7.46
N LEU A 67 4.21 5.38 6.57
CA LEU A 67 3.98 5.49 5.13
C LEU A 67 2.53 5.18 4.75
N GLU A 68 1.87 4.24 5.45
CA GLU A 68 0.44 3.99 5.28
C GLU A 68 -0.40 5.23 5.64
N VAL A 69 -0.10 5.87 6.77
CA VAL A 69 -0.74 7.13 7.15
C VAL A 69 -0.45 8.25 6.14
N ALA A 70 0.78 8.35 5.63
CA ALA A 70 1.14 9.32 4.61
C ALA A 70 0.36 9.11 3.31
N ALA A 71 0.17 7.86 2.88
CA ALA A 71 -0.66 7.52 1.73
C ALA A 71 -2.12 7.96 1.91
N ASP A 72 -2.69 7.72 3.09
CA ASP A 72 -4.06 8.15 3.41
C ASP A 72 -4.20 9.68 3.42
N ILE A 73 -3.26 10.41 4.01
CA ILE A 73 -3.24 11.88 3.99
C ILE A 73 -3.19 12.40 2.56
N LEU A 74 -2.44 11.77 1.68
CA LEU A 74 -2.34 12.16 0.28
C LEU A 74 -3.59 11.85 -0.52
N THR A 75 -4.20 10.68 -0.36
CA THR A 75 -5.25 10.19 -1.26
C THR A 75 -6.42 9.44 -0.63
N GLY A 76 -6.42 9.15 0.68
CA GLY A 76 -7.38 8.26 1.35
C GLY A 76 -8.84 8.76 1.35
N SER A 77 -9.09 10.01 0.99
CA SER A 77 -10.43 10.57 0.91
C SER A 77 -10.52 11.67 -0.16
N LYS A 78 -11.76 12.07 -0.51
CA LYS A 78 -12.01 13.19 -1.44
C LYS A 78 -11.41 14.54 -0.99
N ASN A 79 -11.16 14.70 0.30
CA ASN A 79 -10.55 15.90 0.88
C ASN A 79 -9.05 15.74 1.16
N SER A 80 -8.45 14.62 0.77
CA SER A 80 -7.01 14.39 0.91
C SER A 80 -6.24 15.25 -0.08
N ARG A 81 -5.00 15.58 0.27
CA ARG A 81 -4.23 16.63 -0.39
C ARG A 81 -4.16 16.49 -1.91
N LEU A 82 -3.68 15.36 -2.42
CA LEU A 82 -3.56 15.12 -3.86
C LEU A 82 -4.92 14.93 -4.52
N TYR A 83 -5.84 14.18 -3.89
CA TYR A 83 -7.15 13.92 -4.51
C TYR A 83 -7.91 15.23 -4.70
N LYS A 84 -7.99 16.06 -3.67
CA LYS A 84 -8.64 17.38 -3.77
C LYS A 84 -7.99 18.24 -4.84
N LYS A 85 -6.65 18.37 -4.82
CA LYS A 85 -5.90 19.23 -5.72
C LYS A 85 -6.02 18.81 -7.19
N LEU A 86 -5.81 17.52 -7.50
CA LEU A 86 -5.71 17.04 -8.87
C LEU A 86 -7.07 16.73 -9.51
N VAL A 87 -8.02 16.18 -8.71
CA VAL A 87 -9.30 15.71 -9.22
C VAL A 87 -10.39 16.79 -9.15
N PHE A 88 -10.42 17.59 -8.06
CA PHE A 88 -11.44 18.61 -7.85
C PHE A 88 -11.01 20.01 -8.27
N ASP A 89 -9.89 20.49 -7.73
CA ASP A 89 -9.51 21.89 -7.90
C ASP A 89 -8.94 22.15 -9.30
N LEU A 90 -7.94 21.38 -9.73
CA LEU A 90 -7.30 21.52 -11.03
C LEU A 90 -7.98 20.73 -12.16
N GLN A 91 -8.69 19.69 -11.81
CA GLN A 91 -9.39 18.80 -12.76
C GLN A 91 -8.48 18.21 -13.86
N ILE A 92 -7.21 17.97 -13.56
CA ILE A 92 -6.21 17.42 -14.48
C ILE A 92 -6.03 15.91 -14.35
N ALA A 93 -6.54 15.30 -13.27
CA ALA A 93 -6.56 13.85 -13.09
C ALA A 93 -7.98 13.32 -12.99
N GLN A 94 -8.20 12.11 -13.50
CA GLN A 94 -9.44 11.36 -13.31
C GLN A 94 -9.44 10.73 -11.92
N ASP A 95 -8.30 10.18 -11.52
CA ASP A 95 -8.06 9.56 -10.22
C ASP A 95 -6.62 9.79 -9.77
N VAL A 96 -6.39 9.62 -8.48
CA VAL A 96 -5.08 9.52 -7.87
C VAL A 96 -5.17 8.63 -6.64
N THR A 97 -4.24 7.70 -6.51
CA THR A 97 -4.14 6.78 -5.39
C THR A 97 -2.69 6.69 -4.92
N ALA A 98 -2.47 6.77 -3.63
CA ALA A 98 -1.20 6.49 -2.98
C ALA A 98 -1.38 5.28 -2.06
N PHE A 99 -0.37 4.44 -1.97
CA PHE A 99 -0.37 3.29 -1.06
C PHE A 99 1.04 2.83 -0.71
N GLN A 100 1.17 2.30 0.49
CA GLN A 100 2.34 1.55 0.92
C GLN A 100 2.09 0.07 0.62
N TYR A 101 2.97 -0.53 -0.16
CA TYR A 101 2.97 -1.96 -0.43
C TYR A 101 4.21 -2.57 0.21
N SER A 102 4.04 -3.18 1.37
CA SER A 102 5.12 -3.76 2.14
C SER A 102 5.14 -5.28 2.03
N GLY A 103 6.32 -5.81 1.79
CA GLY A 103 6.57 -7.24 1.71
C GLY A 103 7.63 -7.67 2.71
N LYS A 104 7.86 -8.99 2.81
CA LYS A 104 8.83 -9.58 3.75
C LYS A 104 10.27 -9.11 3.54
N PHE A 105 10.64 -8.76 2.30
CA PHE A 105 12.02 -8.42 1.92
C PHE A 105 12.22 -6.97 1.54
N GLY A 106 11.20 -6.16 1.60
CA GLY A 106 11.20 -4.74 1.27
C GLY A 106 9.83 -4.29 0.80
N GLY A 107 9.63 -3.00 0.67
CA GLY A 107 8.38 -2.40 0.25
C GLY A 107 8.55 -1.39 -0.87
N GLN A 108 7.42 -0.89 -1.32
CA GLN A 108 7.30 0.18 -2.32
C GLN A 108 6.21 1.15 -1.87
N PHE A 109 6.58 2.42 -1.77
CA PHE A 109 5.57 3.47 -1.70
C PHE A 109 5.23 3.89 -3.11
N MET A 110 3.96 3.88 -3.47
CA MET A 110 3.53 4.16 -4.83
C MET A 110 2.46 5.25 -4.89
N ILE A 111 2.53 6.07 -5.93
CA ILE A 111 1.46 6.98 -6.31
C ILE A 111 1.13 6.71 -7.77
N ILE A 112 -0.14 6.45 -8.04
CA ILE A 112 -0.66 6.21 -9.38
C ILE A 112 -1.72 7.26 -9.68
N SER A 113 -1.65 7.86 -10.85
CA SER A 113 -2.68 8.82 -11.29
C SER A 113 -2.98 8.66 -12.77
N THR A 114 -4.27 8.68 -13.10
CA THR A 114 -4.76 8.69 -14.48
C THR A 114 -5.06 10.13 -14.88
N ALA A 115 -4.39 10.59 -15.92
CA ALA A 115 -4.58 11.94 -16.44
C ALA A 115 -5.94 12.10 -17.13
N ARG A 116 -6.51 13.30 -17.09
CA ARG A 116 -7.64 13.64 -17.97
C ARG A 116 -7.14 13.95 -19.39
N PRO A 117 -8.01 13.83 -20.41
CA PRO A 117 -7.63 14.16 -21.78
C PRO A 117 -7.00 15.57 -21.89
N GLY A 118 -5.87 15.68 -22.55
CA GLY A 118 -5.17 16.94 -22.75
C GLY A 118 -4.29 17.40 -21.58
N THR A 119 -4.19 16.64 -20.50
CA THR A 119 -3.29 16.92 -19.38
C THR A 119 -1.85 16.54 -19.77
N ASN A 120 -0.91 17.41 -19.47
CA ASN A 120 0.51 17.11 -19.60
C ASN A 120 0.99 16.26 -18.41
N LEU A 121 1.55 15.07 -18.69
CA LEU A 121 2.04 14.16 -17.65
C LEU A 121 3.20 14.72 -16.83
N ASP A 122 4.07 15.56 -17.42
CA ASP A 122 5.18 16.16 -16.67
C ASP A 122 4.66 17.21 -15.68
N GLU A 123 3.61 17.95 -16.04
CA GLU A 123 2.95 18.87 -15.12
C GLU A 123 2.26 18.11 -13.97
N LEU A 124 1.51 17.04 -14.28
CA LEU A 124 0.88 16.18 -13.30
C LEU A 124 1.93 15.60 -12.34
N LYS A 125 3.02 15.04 -12.86
CA LYS A 125 4.15 14.53 -12.10
C LYS A 125 4.73 15.59 -11.17
N LYS A 126 4.98 16.78 -11.68
CA LYS A 126 5.54 17.90 -10.89
C LYS A 126 4.65 18.22 -9.70
N ILE A 127 3.34 18.35 -9.91
CA ILE A 127 2.40 18.69 -8.85
C ILE A 127 2.36 17.58 -7.78
N ILE A 128 2.40 16.31 -8.18
CA ILE A 128 2.46 15.18 -7.25
C ILE A 128 3.75 15.24 -6.41
N LEU A 129 4.90 15.43 -7.06
CA LEU A 129 6.19 15.49 -6.37
C LEU A 129 6.29 16.71 -5.43
N ASP A 130 5.77 17.87 -5.84
CA ASP A 130 5.72 19.06 -4.99
C ASP A 130 4.91 18.80 -3.72
N GLU A 131 3.75 18.12 -3.81
CA GLU A 131 2.92 17.77 -2.64
C GLU A 131 3.59 16.75 -1.73
N VAL A 132 4.27 15.74 -2.30
CA VAL A 132 5.07 14.77 -1.54
C VAL A 132 6.20 15.49 -0.80
N ASN A 133 6.89 16.43 -1.44
CA ASN A 133 7.95 17.22 -0.80
C ASN A 133 7.40 18.13 0.33
N ILE A 134 6.22 18.71 0.16
CA ILE A 134 5.55 19.48 1.21
C ILE A 134 5.24 18.57 2.40
N LEU A 135 4.67 17.39 2.16
CA LEU A 135 4.37 16.43 3.23
C LEU A 135 5.64 15.98 3.97
N ALA A 136 6.74 15.78 3.25
CA ALA A 136 8.02 15.34 3.82
C ALA A 136 8.76 16.44 4.59
N SER A 137 8.52 17.72 4.29
CA SER A 137 9.26 18.87 4.84
C SER A 137 8.49 19.74 5.81
N SER A 138 7.19 19.49 5.99
CA SER A 138 6.34 20.28 6.89
C SER A 138 5.60 19.37 7.87
N ASP A 139 5.25 19.93 9.03
CA ASP A 139 4.44 19.22 9.99
C ASP A 139 3.04 18.94 9.44
N VAL A 140 2.57 17.73 9.66
CA VAL A 140 1.17 17.34 9.44
C VAL A 140 0.34 17.91 10.56
N SER A 141 -0.78 18.56 10.25
CA SER A 141 -1.66 19.05 11.30
C SER A 141 -2.28 17.91 12.11
N ASP A 142 -2.48 18.11 13.41
CA ASP A 142 -3.13 17.13 14.29
C ASP A 142 -4.46 16.66 13.72
N LYS A 143 -5.21 17.57 13.11
CA LYS A 143 -6.51 17.26 12.50
C LYS A 143 -6.39 16.30 11.31
N GLU A 144 -5.39 16.48 10.44
CA GLU A 144 -5.16 15.54 9.32
C GLU A 144 -4.69 14.18 9.84
N LEU A 145 -3.77 14.19 10.79
CA LEU A 145 -3.23 12.97 11.39
C LEU A 145 -4.33 12.15 12.09
N GLU A 146 -5.13 12.78 12.94
CA GLU A 146 -6.24 12.11 13.63
C GLU A 146 -7.32 11.63 12.65
N LYS A 147 -7.63 12.40 11.62
CA LYS A 147 -8.57 11.97 10.58
C LYS A 147 -8.08 10.70 9.87
N SER A 148 -6.81 10.67 9.47
CA SER A 148 -6.19 9.52 8.79
C SER A 148 -6.19 8.30 9.72
N LYS A 149 -5.66 8.42 10.93
CA LYS A 149 -5.66 7.33 11.91
C LYS A 149 -7.06 6.76 12.20
N ASN A 150 -8.05 7.62 12.34
CA ASN A 150 -9.43 7.20 12.60
C ASN A 150 -10.02 6.52 11.35
N GLY A 151 -9.70 6.98 10.14
CA GLY A 151 -10.11 6.36 8.90
C GLY A 151 -9.55 4.94 8.76
N ILE A 152 -8.25 4.76 8.97
CA ILE A 152 -7.58 3.45 8.92
C ILE A 152 -8.15 2.51 9.99
N LYS A 153 -8.31 2.98 11.22
CA LYS A 153 -8.94 2.19 12.30
C LYS A 153 -10.36 1.77 11.96
N ALA A 154 -11.16 2.67 11.39
CA ALA A 154 -12.53 2.36 11.00
C ALA A 154 -12.56 1.30 9.89
N GLN A 155 -11.70 1.42 8.87
CA GLN A 155 -11.58 0.41 7.81
C GLN A 155 -11.21 -0.95 8.38
N PHE A 156 -10.24 -1.01 9.30
CA PHE A 156 -9.86 -2.24 9.97
C PHE A 156 -11.04 -2.86 10.74
N VAL A 157 -11.77 -2.08 11.54
CA VAL A 157 -12.93 -2.56 12.29
C VAL A 157 -14.04 -3.08 11.35
N PHE A 158 -14.31 -2.38 10.26
CA PHE A 158 -15.29 -2.84 9.28
C PHE A 158 -14.84 -4.11 8.56
N ALA A 159 -13.56 -4.24 8.25
CA ALA A 159 -13.00 -5.45 7.65
C ALA A 159 -13.17 -6.69 8.54
N MET A 160 -13.09 -6.53 9.87
CA MET A 160 -13.31 -7.61 10.85
C MET A 160 -14.74 -8.19 10.87
N GLN A 161 -15.69 -7.56 10.19
CA GLN A 161 -17.04 -8.13 10.05
C GLN A 161 -17.09 -9.32 9.08
N ASN A 162 -16.05 -9.47 8.25
CA ASN A 162 -15.94 -10.58 7.29
C ASN A 162 -15.03 -11.67 7.85
N LEU A 163 -15.54 -12.90 7.95
CA LEU A 163 -14.80 -14.04 8.49
C LEU A 163 -13.55 -14.39 7.68
N ASP A 164 -13.61 -14.28 6.35
CA ASP A 164 -12.46 -14.56 5.49
C ASP A 164 -11.35 -13.56 5.76
N THR A 165 -11.71 -12.28 5.91
CA THR A 165 -10.75 -11.23 6.27
C THR A 165 -10.13 -11.45 7.64
N VAL A 166 -10.92 -11.88 8.63
CA VAL A 166 -10.38 -12.25 9.96
C VAL A 166 -9.37 -13.38 9.84
N ALA A 167 -9.70 -14.43 9.07
CA ALA A 167 -8.79 -15.56 8.86
C ALA A 167 -7.49 -15.12 8.18
N ASP A 168 -7.58 -14.25 7.17
CA ASP A 168 -6.42 -13.69 6.48
C ASP A 168 -5.54 -12.86 7.43
N TYR A 169 -6.13 -12.01 8.28
CA TYR A 169 -5.36 -11.24 9.27
C TYR A 169 -4.67 -12.15 10.29
N LEU A 170 -5.37 -13.15 10.84
CA LEU A 170 -4.77 -14.11 11.78
C LEU A 170 -3.57 -14.83 11.15
N ASN A 171 -3.71 -15.30 9.90
CA ASN A 171 -2.63 -15.92 9.17
C ASN A 171 -1.49 -14.94 8.89
N HIS A 172 -1.81 -13.72 8.52
CA HIS A 172 -0.84 -12.67 8.21
C HIS A 172 0.03 -12.33 9.43
N TYR A 173 -0.60 -12.06 10.58
CA TYR A 173 0.13 -11.79 11.82
C TYR A 173 0.91 -12.99 12.30
N ASN A 174 0.33 -14.20 12.21
CA ASN A 174 1.05 -15.42 12.56
C ASN A 174 2.29 -15.63 11.67
N TYR A 175 2.16 -15.44 10.36
CA TYR A 175 3.25 -15.64 9.42
C TYR A 175 4.40 -14.65 9.60
N HIS A 176 4.09 -13.38 9.86
CA HIS A 176 5.11 -12.33 9.93
C HIS A 176 5.65 -12.08 11.33
N LEU A 177 4.81 -12.18 12.36
CA LEU A 177 5.15 -11.85 13.74
C LEU A 177 5.14 -13.07 14.68
N ASN A 178 4.64 -14.20 14.22
CA ASN A 178 4.38 -15.40 15.04
C ASN A 178 3.39 -15.12 16.20
N GLU A 179 2.50 -14.15 15.99
CA GLU A 179 1.48 -13.70 16.94
C GLU A 179 0.14 -13.58 16.21
N PRO A 180 -0.72 -14.63 16.24
CA PRO A 180 -1.98 -14.61 15.51
C PRO A 180 -3.07 -13.74 16.17
N ASN A 181 -2.87 -13.32 17.45
CA ASN A 181 -3.87 -12.57 18.25
C ASN A 181 -3.40 -11.17 18.61
#